data_f8a9838ef8e7a329b2dae4ee14046ad0
#
_entry.id   f8a9838ef8e7a329b2dae4ee14046ad0
#
_cell.length_a   1.000
_cell.length_b   1.000
_cell.length_c   1.000
_cell.angle_alpha   90.00
_cell.angle_beta   90.00
_cell.angle_gamma   90.00
#
_symmetry.space_group_name_H-M   'P 1'
#
loop_
_entity.id
_entity.type
_entity.pdbx_description
1 polymer ?
#
loop_
_entity_poly.entity_id
_entity_poly.type
_entity_poly.pdbx_seq_one_letter_code
_entity_poly.pdbx_strand_id
1 'polypeptide(L)'
;MKFIVSSTYLLKQLQVLGGVINNSNTLPILDNFLFDLDNNKLTVSASDLETTMSSVLDVDSDNEGTIAVPARLLLETLKTFPEQPLTFVVEDNNTVEISSNHGKYALAYADGAEFPKAVELANPSSTTLLGDILATAIDKTIFAAGNDDLRPVMSGVFFQFSTENLTFVATDAHKLVKYQRTDVTASQVAEFIMPKKPLTLLKGILAGSESDVVIEYNDSNAKFSFENTELICRLIDGKYPNYEAVIPKENPNVLSIARNQFLSSVKRVAIFSNKTTHQIRLKIAGAELNISAEDIDYSNKAEERLTCSYQGDDMQIGFNSRFLTEMLNNLNSDDVSLEMSLPNRAGILTPIDGLDEGEHVTMLVMPVMLNS
;
A
#
# COMPACT_ATOMS: atom_id res chain seq x y z
N MET A 1 -16.50 -22.57 25.84
CA MET A 1 -15.45 -21.58 25.61
C MET A 1 -15.70 -20.40 26.54
N LYS A 2 -14.71 -20.02 27.37
CA LYS A 2 -14.79 -18.84 28.24
C LYS A 2 -13.41 -18.22 28.39
N PHE A 3 -13.32 -16.90 28.26
CA PHE A 3 -12.05 -16.18 28.41
C PHE A 3 -12.27 -14.73 28.86
N ILE A 4 -11.21 -14.13 29.42
CA ILE A 4 -11.17 -12.72 29.84
C ILE A 4 -10.07 -12.01 29.08
N VAL A 5 -10.38 -10.80 28.56
CA VAL A 5 -9.43 -9.99 27.78
C VAL A 5 -9.69 -8.50 28.02
N SER A 6 -8.66 -7.64 27.91
CA SER A 6 -8.83 -6.18 27.94
C SER A 6 -9.61 -5.69 26.72
N SER A 7 -10.61 -4.83 26.95
CA SER A 7 -11.43 -4.22 25.89
C SER A 7 -10.60 -3.45 24.87
N THR A 8 -9.65 -2.65 25.31
CA THR A 8 -8.80 -1.82 24.45
C THR A 8 -7.78 -2.64 23.69
N TYR A 9 -7.20 -3.68 24.31
CA TYR A 9 -6.27 -4.58 23.66
C TYR A 9 -6.94 -5.38 22.55
N LEU A 10 -8.11 -5.99 22.84
CA LEU A 10 -8.91 -6.71 21.85
C LEU A 10 -9.34 -5.78 20.71
N LEU A 11 -9.88 -4.59 21.02
CA LEU A 11 -10.30 -3.64 20.00
C LEU A 11 -9.18 -3.25 19.05
N LYS A 12 -7.97 -2.99 19.58
CA LYS A 12 -6.80 -2.64 18.75
C LYS A 12 -6.49 -3.73 17.73
N GLN A 13 -6.48 -4.99 18.16
CA GLN A 13 -6.21 -6.13 17.27
C GLN A 13 -7.33 -6.32 16.24
N LEU A 14 -8.59 -6.27 16.67
CA LEU A 14 -9.73 -6.44 15.77
C LEU A 14 -9.89 -5.30 14.74
N GLN A 15 -9.47 -4.07 15.07
CA GLN A 15 -9.45 -2.97 14.11
C GLN A 15 -8.47 -3.22 12.96
N VAL A 16 -7.32 -3.80 13.26
CA VAL A 16 -6.32 -4.19 12.28
C VAL A 16 -6.87 -5.32 11.39
N LEU A 17 -7.34 -6.40 12.00
CA LEU A 17 -7.89 -7.56 11.29
C LEU A 17 -9.14 -7.21 10.47
N GLY A 18 -9.96 -6.28 10.95
CA GLY A 18 -11.18 -5.83 10.26
C GLY A 18 -10.93 -5.23 8.87
N GLY A 19 -9.70 -4.75 8.61
CA GLY A 19 -9.30 -4.28 7.28
C GLY A 19 -9.27 -5.37 6.19
N VAL A 20 -9.21 -6.64 6.57
CA VAL A 20 -9.29 -7.78 5.64
C VAL A 20 -10.72 -7.98 5.15
N ILE A 21 -11.72 -7.75 6.00
CA ILE A 21 -13.13 -8.03 5.71
C ILE A 21 -13.66 -7.08 4.65
N ASN A 22 -14.21 -7.61 3.57
CA ASN A 22 -14.83 -6.81 2.51
C ASN A 22 -16.19 -6.26 2.96
N ASN A 23 -16.64 -5.18 2.32
CA ASN A 23 -17.99 -4.62 2.55
C ASN A 23 -19.11 -5.55 2.07
N SER A 24 -18.83 -6.45 1.13
CA SER A 24 -19.73 -7.46 0.61
C SER A 24 -18.93 -8.73 0.31
N ASN A 25 -19.26 -9.81 1.02
CA ASN A 25 -18.63 -11.11 0.84
C ASN A 25 -19.60 -12.08 0.18
N THR A 26 -19.06 -12.98 -0.66
CA THR A 26 -19.83 -14.06 -1.27
C THR A 26 -20.23 -15.15 -0.28
N LEU A 27 -19.39 -15.34 0.74
CA LEU A 27 -19.63 -16.29 1.82
C LEU A 27 -19.94 -15.50 3.11
N PRO A 28 -21.13 -15.65 3.71
CA PRO A 28 -21.52 -14.90 4.92
C PRO A 28 -20.60 -15.14 6.12
N ILE A 29 -19.94 -16.29 6.19
CA ILE A 29 -18.99 -16.60 7.29
C ILE A 29 -17.80 -15.61 7.32
N LEU A 30 -17.43 -15.04 6.16
CA LEU A 30 -16.33 -14.08 6.04
C LEU A 30 -16.66 -12.67 6.59
N ASP A 31 -17.92 -12.42 6.96
CA ASP A 31 -18.32 -11.22 7.69
C ASP A 31 -17.99 -11.31 9.20
N ASN A 32 -17.40 -12.42 9.63
CA ASN A 32 -17.07 -12.71 11.01
C ASN A 32 -15.55 -12.72 11.23
N PHE A 33 -15.15 -12.51 12.49
CA PHE A 33 -13.86 -12.93 13.00
C PHE A 33 -13.93 -14.36 13.47
N LEU A 34 -12.97 -15.19 13.10
CA LEU A 34 -12.77 -16.49 13.72
C LEU A 34 -12.04 -16.29 15.04
N PHE A 35 -12.62 -16.78 16.12
CA PHE A 35 -12.02 -16.86 17.44
C PHE A 35 -11.66 -18.31 17.71
N ASP A 36 -10.38 -18.61 17.86
CA ASP A 36 -9.85 -19.93 18.17
C ASP A 36 -9.06 -19.84 19.47
N LEU A 37 -9.60 -20.45 20.52
CA LEU A 37 -9.06 -20.41 21.86
C LEU A 37 -8.41 -21.75 22.21
N ASP A 38 -7.12 -21.72 22.46
CA ASP A 38 -6.33 -22.86 22.92
C ASP A 38 -5.29 -22.41 23.95
N ASN A 39 -5.21 -23.10 25.07
CA ASN A 39 -4.15 -22.94 26.09
C ASN A 39 -3.87 -21.47 26.51
N ASN A 40 -4.90 -20.69 26.87
CA ASN A 40 -4.80 -19.27 27.22
C ASN A 40 -4.34 -18.35 26.08
N LYS A 41 -4.40 -18.82 24.85
CA LYS A 41 -4.15 -18.02 23.65
C LYS A 41 -5.40 -17.97 22.80
N LEU A 42 -5.85 -16.75 22.52
CA LEU A 42 -6.92 -16.48 21.60
C LEU A 42 -6.31 -16.08 20.25
N THR A 43 -6.37 -16.94 19.26
CA THR A 43 -6.08 -16.61 17.89
C THR A 43 -7.32 -16.02 17.24
N VAL A 44 -7.25 -14.78 16.78
CA VAL A 44 -8.33 -14.15 16.03
C VAL A 44 -7.91 -14.01 14.58
N SER A 45 -8.77 -14.46 13.66
CA SER A 45 -8.49 -14.41 12.22
C SER A 45 -9.62 -13.73 11.46
N ALA A 46 -9.25 -13.07 10.35
CA ALA A 46 -10.15 -12.54 9.34
C ALA A 46 -9.67 -12.97 7.96
N SER A 47 -10.59 -13.24 7.04
CA SER A 47 -10.25 -13.70 5.68
C SER A 47 -11.22 -13.14 4.65
N ASP A 48 -10.73 -12.95 3.42
CA ASP A 48 -11.55 -12.69 2.22
C ASP A 48 -11.32 -13.74 1.12
N LEU A 49 -10.71 -14.87 1.49
CA LEU A 49 -10.24 -15.99 0.66
C LEU A 49 -8.91 -15.76 -0.06
N GLU A 50 -8.59 -14.54 -0.44
CA GLU A 50 -7.31 -14.18 -1.08
C GLU A 50 -6.27 -13.70 -0.07
N THR A 51 -6.73 -13.13 1.04
CA THR A 51 -5.92 -12.63 2.15
C THR A 51 -6.50 -13.14 3.46
N THR A 52 -5.67 -13.72 4.30
CA THR A 52 -6.02 -14.09 5.68
C THR A 52 -5.04 -13.39 6.62
N MET A 53 -5.57 -12.79 7.66
CA MET A 53 -4.76 -12.15 8.69
C MET A 53 -5.18 -12.68 10.05
N SER A 54 -4.22 -13.02 10.89
CA SER A 54 -4.45 -13.53 12.24
C SER A 54 -3.56 -12.81 13.26
N SER A 55 -4.06 -12.71 14.48
CA SER A 55 -3.31 -12.19 15.62
C SER A 55 -3.54 -13.06 16.84
N VAL A 56 -2.49 -13.33 17.61
CA VAL A 56 -2.54 -14.12 18.83
C VAL A 56 -2.53 -13.21 20.04
N LEU A 57 -3.56 -13.36 20.90
CA LEU A 57 -3.72 -12.60 22.12
C LEU A 57 -3.59 -13.53 23.34
N ASP A 58 -2.82 -13.08 24.33
CA ASP A 58 -2.82 -13.75 25.63
C ASP A 58 -4.10 -13.39 26.39
N VAL A 59 -4.81 -14.41 26.83
CA VAL A 59 -6.09 -14.28 27.57
C VAL A 59 -6.08 -15.19 28.79
N ASP A 60 -6.95 -14.88 29.75
CA ASP A 60 -7.21 -15.80 30.87
C ASP A 60 -8.43 -16.67 30.51
N SER A 61 -8.22 -17.98 30.42
CA SER A 61 -9.24 -18.91 29.93
C SER A 61 -9.36 -20.19 30.73
N ASP A 62 -10.55 -20.76 30.73
CA ASP A 62 -10.87 -22.03 31.42
C ASP A 62 -11.02 -23.22 30.45
N ASN A 63 -11.31 -22.96 29.16
CA ASN A 63 -11.73 -23.95 28.18
C ASN A 63 -11.27 -23.57 26.78
N GLU A 64 -11.15 -24.54 25.91
CA GLU A 64 -10.88 -24.39 24.48
C GLU A 64 -12.18 -24.22 23.68
N GLY A 65 -12.05 -23.79 22.41
CA GLY A 65 -13.17 -23.73 21.47
C GLY A 65 -12.94 -22.79 20.31
N THR A 66 -13.76 -22.97 19.27
CA THR A 66 -13.65 -22.21 18.01
C THR A 66 -15.03 -21.72 17.59
N ILE A 67 -15.19 -20.39 17.43
CA ILE A 67 -16.44 -19.73 17.01
C ILE A 67 -16.18 -18.62 16.00
N ALA A 68 -17.14 -18.31 15.14
CA ALA A 68 -17.09 -17.16 14.23
C ALA A 68 -18.08 -16.06 14.69
N VAL A 69 -17.53 -14.90 15.08
CA VAL A 69 -18.26 -13.79 15.72
C VAL A 69 -18.45 -12.63 14.74
N PRO A 70 -19.67 -12.05 14.60
CA PRO A 70 -19.94 -10.95 13.67
C PRO A 70 -19.01 -9.75 13.88
N ALA A 71 -18.14 -9.49 12.89
CA ALA A 71 -17.05 -8.53 13.03
C ALA A 71 -17.54 -7.09 13.21
N ARG A 72 -18.48 -6.65 12.38
CA ARG A 72 -18.99 -5.27 12.42
C ARG A 72 -19.64 -4.96 13.76
N LEU A 73 -20.56 -5.82 14.22
CA LEU A 73 -21.29 -5.61 15.47
C LEU A 73 -20.33 -5.64 16.67
N LEU A 74 -19.37 -6.58 16.68
CA LEU A 74 -18.38 -6.66 17.74
C LEU A 74 -17.50 -5.41 17.78
N LEU A 75 -16.99 -4.94 16.65
CA LEU A 75 -16.18 -3.72 16.57
C LEU A 75 -16.96 -2.47 17.02
N GLU A 76 -18.22 -2.33 16.59
CA GLU A 76 -19.09 -1.22 17.02
C GLU A 76 -19.32 -1.26 18.53
N THR A 77 -19.54 -2.44 19.10
CA THR A 77 -19.73 -2.62 20.54
C THR A 77 -18.46 -2.27 21.31
N LEU A 78 -17.30 -2.83 20.90
CA LEU A 78 -16.03 -2.61 21.60
C LEU A 78 -15.59 -1.13 21.59
N LYS A 79 -15.87 -0.38 20.52
CA LYS A 79 -15.58 1.07 20.43
C LYS A 79 -16.29 1.90 21.50
N THR A 80 -17.37 1.40 22.07
CA THR A 80 -18.15 2.11 23.10
C THR A 80 -17.66 1.85 24.52
N PHE A 81 -16.81 0.86 24.73
CA PHE A 81 -16.31 0.51 26.05
C PHE A 81 -15.12 1.37 26.47
N PRO A 82 -15.08 1.83 27.73
CA PRO A 82 -13.84 2.27 28.33
C PRO A 82 -12.88 1.09 28.50
N GLU A 83 -11.65 1.37 28.85
CA GLU A 83 -10.70 0.32 29.22
C GLU A 83 -11.19 -0.47 30.44
N GLN A 84 -11.41 -1.76 30.24
CA GLN A 84 -11.89 -2.68 31.27
C GLN A 84 -11.67 -4.14 30.85
N PRO A 85 -11.64 -5.10 31.79
CA PRO A 85 -11.72 -6.50 31.45
C PRO A 85 -13.11 -6.84 30.92
N LEU A 86 -13.17 -7.63 29.86
CA LEU A 86 -14.38 -8.22 29.30
C LEU A 86 -14.32 -9.72 29.44
N THR A 87 -15.40 -10.33 29.93
CA THR A 87 -15.55 -11.78 29.99
C THR A 87 -16.45 -12.24 28.85
N PHE A 88 -15.92 -13.12 28.02
CA PHE A 88 -16.66 -13.79 26.95
C PHE A 88 -17.06 -15.18 27.39
N VAL A 89 -18.30 -15.54 27.23
CA VAL A 89 -18.85 -16.88 27.53
C VAL A 89 -19.69 -17.34 26.34
N VAL A 90 -19.35 -18.49 25.81
CA VAL A 90 -20.14 -19.16 24.75
C VAL A 90 -21.25 -19.95 25.42
N GLU A 91 -22.50 -19.65 25.07
CA GLU A 91 -23.72 -20.25 25.60
C GLU A 91 -24.28 -21.33 24.66
N ASP A 92 -25.05 -22.26 25.20
CA ASP A 92 -25.62 -23.40 24.44
C ASP A 92 -26.64 -23.01 23.36
N ASN A 93 -27.12 -21.75 23.39
CA ASN A 93 -28.11 -21.21 22.44
C ASN A 93 -27.50 -20.54 21.21
N ASN A 94 -26.26 -20.85 20.85
CA ASN A 94 -25.49 -20.23 19.76
C ASN A 94 -25.29 -18.71 19.92
N THR A 95 -25.15 -18.25 21.15
CA THR A 95 -24.75 -16.88 21.46
C THR A 95 -23.47 -16.83 22.26
N VAL A 96 -22.68 -15.77 22.06
CA VAL A 96 -21.59 -15.41 22.93
C VAL A 96 -22.00 -14.23 23.79
N GLU A 97 -22.01 -14.39 25.10
CA GLU A 97 -22.25 -13.32 26.05
C GLU A 97 -20.94 -12.61 26.37
N ILE A 98 -20.95 -11.27 26.26
CA ILE A 98 -19.86 -10.38 26.66
C ILE A 98 -20.32 -9.66 27.92
N SER A 99 -19.68 -9.96 29.04
CA SER A 99 -19.94 -9.28 30.32
C SER A 99 -18.92 -8.17 30.54
N SER A 100 -19.41 -6.96 30.83
CA SER A 100 -18.63 -5.78 31.19
C SER A 100 -18.96 -5.33 32.62
N ASN A 101 -18.30 -4.28 33.11
CA ASN A 101 -18.59 -3.70 34.43
C ASN A 101 -20.04 -3.23 34.59
N HIS A 102 -20.75 -2.89 33.53
CA HIS A 102 -22.06 -2.23 33.56
C HIS A 102 -23.15 -3.02 32.85
N GLY A 103 -22.86 -4.09 32.16
CA GLY A 103 -23.91 -4.82 31.45
C GLY A 103 -23.42 -6.07 30.75
N LYS A 104 -24.39 -6.76 30.12
CA LYS A 104 -24.19 -7.98 29.35
C LYS A 104 -24.70 -7.77 27.94
N TYR A 105 -23.95 -8.27 26.97
CA TYR A 105 -24.21 -8.13 25.55
C TYR A 105 -24.14 -9.51 24.92
N ALA A 106 -25.16 -9.92 24.20
CA ALA A 106 -25.20 -11.23 23.55
C ALA A 106 -25.14 -11.05 22.01
N LEU A 107 -24.24 -11.76 21.36
CA LEU A 107 -24.13 -11.82 19.92
C LEU A 107 -24.31 -13.25 19.44
N ALA A 108 -25.09 -13.45 18.37
CA ALA A 108 -25.12 -14.74 17.72
C ALA A 108 -23.77 -15.02 17.06
N TYR A 109 -23.29 -16.26 17.18
CA TYR A 109 -22.10 -16.72 16.49
C TYR A 109 -22.40 -17.83 15.50
N ALA A 110 -21.53 -18.03 14.50
CA ALA A 110 -21.56 -19.17 13.59
C ALA A 110 -20.50 -20.21 13.98
N ASP A 111 -20.67 -21.44 13.51
CA ASP A 111 -19.69 -22.51 13.75
C ASP A 111 -18.33 -22.13 13.13
N GLY A 112 -17.30 -22.08 13.96
CA GLY A 112 -15.94 -21.78 13.52
C GLY A 112 -15.36 -22.84 12.56
N ALA A 113 -15.87 -24.06 12.58
CA ALA A 113 -15.45 -25.12 11.66
C ALA A 113 -15.79 -24.81 10.19
N GLU A 114 -16.79 -23.95 9.93
CA GLU A 114 -17.15 -23.49 8.59
C GLU A 114 -16.22 -22.37 8.06
N PHE A 115 -15.37 -21.80 8.91
CA PHE A 115 -14.45 -20.72 8.50
C PHE A 115 -13.32 -21.30 7.64
N PRO A 116 -12.97 -20.64 6.51
CA PRO A 116 -11.91 -21.12 5.63
C PRO A 116 -10.56 -21.19 6.36
N LYS A 117 -9.86 -22.30 6.22
CA LYS A 117 -8.54 -22.47 6.78
C LYS A 117 -7.53 -21.60 6.03
N ALA A 118 -6.61 -21.00 6.77
CA ALA A 118 -5.47 -20.31 6.18
C ALA A 118 -4.62 -21.27 5.34
N VAL A 119 -4.06 -20.76 4.24
CA VAL A 119 -3.17 -21.54 3.37
C VAL A 119 -1.84 -21.74 4.07
N GLU A 120 -1.32 -22.98 4.08
CA GLU A 120 0.04 -23.26 4.50
C GLU A 120 1.01 -23.12 3.32
N LEU A 121 2.12 -22.42 3.52
CA LEU A 121 3.14 -22.29 2.49
C LEU A 121 4.03 -23.53 2.48
N ALA A 122 4.01 -24.29 1.38
CA ALA A 122 4.93 -25.42 1.17
C ALA A 122 6.30 -24.91 0.73
N ASN A 123 7.36 -25.33 1.42
CA ASN A 123 8.77 -25.04 1.11
C ASN A 123 9.05 -23.54 0.82
N PRO A 124 8.69 -22.62 1.69
CA PRO A 124 8.86 -21.20 1.41
C PRO A 124 10.34 -20.80 1.42
N SER A 125 10.69 -19.84 0.60
CA SER A 125 11.87 -19.01 0.77
C SER A 125 11.57 -17.91 1.79
N SER A 126 12.60 -17.37 2.44
CA SER A 126 12.41 -16.38 3.51
C SER A 126 13.40 -15.22 3.40
N THR A 127 12.92 -14.03 3.72
CA THR A 127 13.71 -12.79 3.84
C THR A 127 13.20 -12.01 5.04
N THR A 128 14.09 -11.38 5.80
CA THR A 128 13.71 -10.56 6.95
C THR A 128 14.13 -9.10 6.70
N LEU A 129 13.25 -8.15 7.02
CA LEU A 129 13.57 -6.72 7.01
C LEU A 129 12.77 -5.98 8.07
N LEU A 130 13.20 -4.75 8.39
CA LEU A 130 12.47 -3.90 9.34
C LEU A 130 11.10 -3.50 8.79
N GLY A 131 10.10 -3.44 9.67
CA GLY A 131 8.74 -3.09 9.32
C GLY A 131 8.62 -1.72 8.64
N ASP A 132 9.35 -0.72 9.14
CA ASP A 132 9.35 0.63 8.58
C ASP A 132 9.94 0.68 7.16
N ILE A 133 10.98 -0.11 6.87
CA ILE A 133 11.54 -0.24 5.53
C ILE A 133 10.50 -0.81 4.56
N LEU A 134 9.78 -1.86 4.97
CA LEU A 134 8.72 -2.44 4.15
C LEU A 134 7.56 -1.46 3.95
N ALA A 135 7.12 -0.80 5.02
CA ALA A 135 6.05 0.20 4.95
C ALA A 135 6.41 1.36 4.01
N THR A 136 7.65 1.86 4.10
CA THR A 136 8.17 2.92 3.21
C THR A 136 8.22 2.44 1.76
N ALA A 137 8.73 1.23 1.50
CA ALA A 137 8.77 0.66 0.14
C ALA A 137 7.37 0.55 -0.48
N ILE A 138 6.39 0.11 0.30
CA ILE A 138 4.99 0.05 -0.11
C ILE A 138 4.43 1.46 -0.36
N ASP A 139 4.64 2.40 0.56
CA ASP A 139 4.15 3.78 0.43
C ASP A 139 4.68 4.46 -0.83
N LYS A 140 5.98 4.31 -1.09
CA LYS A 140 6.66 4.90 -2.25
C LYS A 140 6.24 4.30 -3.59
N THR A 141 5.60 3.12 -3.63
CA THR A 141 5.32 2.40 -4.88
C THR A 141 3.84 2.17 -5.15
N ILE A 142 3.04 1.84 -4.16
CA ILE A 142 1.66 1.34 -4.33
C ILE A 142 0.74 2.28 -5.12
N PHE A 143 0.94 3.60 -5.04
CA PHE A 143 0.13 4.59 -5.74
C PHE A 143 0.30 4.52 -7.27
N ALA A 144 1.42 3.96 -7.74
CA ALA A 144 1.70 3.82 -9.17
C ALA A 144 1.12 2.53 -9.77
N ALA A 145 0.68 1.58 -8.94
CA ALA A 145 0.08 0.35 -9.44
C ALA A 145 -1.29 0.61 -10.11
N GLY A 146 -1.54 -0.09 -11.20
CA GLY A 146 -2.78 0.00 -11.99
C GLY A 146 -4.02 -0.52 -11.26
N ASN A 147 -5.19 -0.35 -11.87
CA ASN A 147 -6.47 -0.92 -11.46
C ASN A 147 -7.17 -1.56 -12.67
N ASP A 148 -6.40 -2.07 -13.61
CA ASP A 148 -6.91 -2.60 -14.88
C ASP A 148 -6.98 -4.13 -14.80
N ASP A 149 -8.20 -4.67 -14.79
CA ASP A 149 -8.44 -6.12 -14.74
C ASP A 149 -7.91 -6.86 -15.98
N LEU A 150 -7.69 -6.14 -17.10
CA LEU A 150 -7.09 -6.72 -18.31
C LEU A 150 -5.58 -6.91 -18.18
N ARG A 151 -4.95 -6.22 -17.23
CA ARG A 151 -3.51 -6.30 -16.95
C ARG A 151 -3.24 -6.53 -15.47
N PRO A 152 -3.68 -7.67 -14.92
CA PRO A 152 -3.61 -7.94 -13.48
C PRO A 152 -2.19 -7.86 -12.91
N VAL A 153 -1.16 -8.20 -13.68
CA VAL A 153 0.25 -8.10 -13.27
C VAL A 153 0.68 -6.67 -12.93
N MET A 154 0.01 -5.63 -13.46
CA MET A 154 0.26 -4.23 -13.13
C MET A 154 -0.63 -3.73 -11.98
N SER A 155 -1.57 -4.54 -11.47
CA SER A 155 -2.47 -4.16 -10.37
C SER A 155 -1.87 -4.41 -8.99
N GLY A 156 -0.58 -4.70 -8.92
CA GLY A 156 0.18 -4.92 -7.69
C GLY A 156 1.54 -4.23 -7.72
N VAL A 157 2.32 -4.49 -6.67
CA VAL A 157 3.72 -4.06 -6.57
C VAL A 157 4.61 -5.27 -6.82
N PHE A 158 5.54 -5.15 -7.72
CA PHE A 158 6.56 -6.15 -8.02
C PHE A 158 7.69 -6.06 -7.00
N PHE A 159 7.92 -7.15 -6.28
CA PHE A 159 9.01 -7.33 -5.34
C PHE A 159 10.12 -8.10 -6.05
N GLN A 160 11.30 -7.54 -6.07
CA GLN A 160 12.50 -8.14 -6.65
C GLN A 160 13.61 -8.11 -5.59
N PHE A 161 13.91 -9.27 -5.05
CA PHE A 161 14.91 -9.48 -4.01
C PHE A 161 16.18 -10.07 -4.59
N SER A 162 17.31 -9.59 -4.12
CA SER A 162 18.63 -10.10 -4.52
C SER A 162 19.63 -10.04 -3.37
N THR A 163 20.80 -10.62 -3.58
CA THR A 163 21.93 -10.54 -2.64
C THR A 163 22.64 -9.19 -2.63
N GLU A 164 22.21 -8.25 -3.50
CA GLU A 164 22.79 -6.91 -3.61
C GLU A 164 21.84 -5.83 -3.14
N ASN A 165 20.53 -6.03 -3.32
CA ASN A 165 19.52 -5.02 -3.01
C ASN A 165 18.11 -5.62 -2.96
N LEU A 166 17.17 -4.84 -2.42
CA LEU A 166 15.73 -5.07 -2.55
C LEU A 166 15.14 -3.97 -3.43
N THR A 167 14.39 -4.36 -4.46
CA THR A 167 13.74 -3.44 -5.40
C THR A 167 12.24 -3.68 -5.40
N PHE A 168 11.47 -2.59 -5.41
CA PHE A 168 10.01 -2.58 -5.44
C PHE A 168 9.58 -1.71 -6.61
N VAL A 169 8.70 -2.23 -7.47
CA VAL A 169 8.28 -1.53 -8.69
C VAL A 169 6.78 -1.58 -8.83
N ALA A 170 6.19 -0.46 -9.21
CA ALA A 170 4.79 -0.39 -9.59
C ALA A 170 4.59 0.46 -10.84
N THR A 171 3.66 0.09 -11.71
CA THR A 171 3.31 0.82 -12.92
C THR A 171 1.87 0.57 -13.34
N ASP A 172 1.27 1.56 -14.00
CA ASP A 172 -0.03 1.47 -14.69
C ASP A 172 0.12 1.63 -16.23
N ALA A 173 1.36 1.54 -16.73
CA ALA A 173 1.79 1.81 -18.11
C ALA A 173 1.88 3.31 -18.49
N HIS A 174 1.40 4.23 -17.65
CA HIS A 174 1.51 5.68 -17.88
C HIS A 174 2.53 6.33 -16.93
N LYS A 175 2.68 5.77 -15.77
CA LYS A 175 3.69 6.11 -14.77
C LYS A 175 4.32 4.85 -14.21
N LEU A 176 5.54 4.97 -13.72
CA LEU A 176 6.27 3.90 -13.07
C LEU A 176 7.03 4.46 -11.87
N VAL A 177 7.08 3.72 -10.80
CA VAL A 177 7.96 4.00 -9.67
C VAL A 177 8.82 2.79 -9.39
N LYS A 178 10.11 3.01 -9.27
CA LYS A 178 11.11 2.06 -8.78
C LYS A 178 11.67 2.60 -7.48
N TYR A 179 11.49 1.86 -6.42
CA TYR A 179 12.08 2.10 -5.11
C TYR A 179 13.10 1.00 -4.83
N GLN A 180 14.30 1.36 -4.41
CA GLN A 180 15.38 0.41 -4.19
C GLN A 180 16.10 0.71 -2.88
N ARG A 181 16.45 -0.36 -2.15
CA ARG A 181 17.31 -0.34 -0.96
C ARG A 181 18.56 -1.18 -1.24
N THR A 182 19.73 -0.56 -1.13
CA THR A 182 21.04 -1.21 -1.31
C THR A 182 21.72 -1.55 0.02
N ASP A 183 21.18 -1.04 1.11
CA ASP A 183 21.61 -1.32 2.49
C ASP A 183 20.94 -2.57 3.11
N VAL A 184 19.91 -3.10 2.44
CA VAL A 184 19.20 -4.33 2.82
C VAL A 184 19.24 -5.31 1.65
N THR A 185 19.49 -6.58 1.96
CA THR A 185 19.66 -7.65 0.96
C THR A 185 18.88 -8.90 1.35
N ALA A 186 18.64 -9.78 0.40
CA ALA A 186 18.08 -11.11 0.63
C ALA A 186 19.13 -12.20 0.46
N SER A 187 18.92 -13.36 1.07
CA SER A 187 19.84 -14.50 0.96
C SER A 187 19.80 -15.16 -0.42
N GLN A 188 18.76 -14.92 -1.20
CA GLN A 188 18.55 -15.50 -2.53
C GLN A 188 17.71 -14.57 -3.41
N VAL A 189 17.82 -14.79 -4.72
CA VAL A 189 17.01 -14.05 -5.71
C VAL A 189 15.58 -14.53 -5.67
N ALA A 190 14.64 -13.58 -5.62
CA ALA A 190 13.21 -13.85 -5.70
C ALA A 190 12.46 -12.71 -6.41
N GLU A 191 11.41 -13.08 -7.12
CA GLU A 191 10.55 -12.14 -7.84
C GLU A 191 9.10 -12.58 -7.68
N PHE A 192 8.24 -11.67 -7.21
CA PHE A 192 6.81 -11.92 -7.08
C PHE A 192 6.00 -10.63 -7.09
N ILE A 193 4.71 -10.73 -7.40
CA ILE A 193 3.82 -9.57 -7.50
C ILE A 193 2.81 -9.60 -6.36
N MET A 194 2.90 -8.62 -5.48
CA MET A 194 2.02 -8.46 -4.33
C MET A 194 0.77 -7.66 -4.68
N PRO A 195 -0.44 -8.15 -4.38
CA PRO A 195 -1.68 -7.40 -4.59
C PRO A 195 -1.78 -6.19 -3.66
N LYS A 196 -2.54 -5.16 -4.09
CA LYS A 196 -2.65 -3.90 -3.35
C LYS A 196 -3.28 -4.02 -1.97
N LYS A 197 -4.30 -4.85 -1.81
CA LYS A 197 -5.07 -4.93 -0.56
C LYS A 197 -4.20 -5.31 0.63
N PRO A 198 -3.48 -6.47 0.62
CA PRO A 198 -2.58 -6.82 1.70
C PRO A 198 -1.45 -5.80 1.90
N LEU A 199 -0.93 -5.19 0.84
CA LEU A 199 0.08 -4.14 0.96
C LEU A 199 -0.46 -2.89 1.68
N THR A 200 -1.69 -2.49 1.41
CA THR A 200 -2.33 -1.36 2.10
C THR A 200 -2.48 -1.64 3.59
N LEU A 201 -2.83 -2.87 3.97
CA LEU A 201 -2.91 -3.29 5.36
C LEU A 201 -1.53 -3.27 6.04
N LEU A 202 -0.55 -3.91 5.42
CA LEU A 202 0.83 -3.95 5.93
C LEU A 202 1.40 -2.54 6.12
N LYS A 203 1.24 -1.65 5.13
CA LYS A 203 1.68 -0.26 5.26
C LYS A 203 1.08 0.44 6.48
N GLY A 204 -0.22 0.27 6.72
CA GLY A 204 -0.91 0.91 7.84
C GLY A 204 -0.47 0.40 9.22
N ILE A 205 -0.02 -0.85 9.29
CA ILE A 205 0.39 -1.50 10.55
C ILE A 205 1.87 -1.26 10.83
N LEU A 206 2.70 -1.34 9.79
CA LEU A 206 4.17 -1.35 9.91
C LEU A 206 4.79 0.05 9.87
N ALA A 207 4.04 1.11 9.55
CA ALA A 207 4.56 2.47 9.51
C ALA A 207 5.16 2.88 10.87
N GLY A 208 6.45 3.21 10.88
CA GLY A 208 7.20 3.56 12.10
C GLY A 208 7.49 2.37 13.03
N SER A 209 7.30 1.12 12.55
CA SER A 209 7.62 -0.08 13.33
C SER A 209 9.10 -0.43 13.23
N GLU A 210 9.74 -0.57 14.39
CA GLU A 210 11.11 -1.07 14.52
C GLU A 210 11.18 -2.60 14.61
N SER A 211 10.03 -3.29 14.53
CA SER A 211 9.96 -4.75 14.59
C SER A 211 10.42 -5.36 13.27
N ASP A 212 11.09 -6.50 13.35
CA ASP A 212 11.41 -7.32 12.20
C ASP A 212 10.15 -7.94 11.59
N VAL A 213 10.09 -7.94 10.27
CA VAL A 213 9.08 -8.64 9.48
C VAL A 213 9.75 -9.79 8.75
N VAL A 214 9.32 -11.00 9.05
CA VAL A 214 9.72 -12.19 8.30
C VAL A 214 8.76 -12.38 7.14
N ILE A 215 9.28 -12.33 5.93
CA ILE A 215 8.53 -12.54 4.68
C ILE A 215 8.87 -13.93 4.17
N GLU A 216 7.92 -14.85 4.22
CA GLU A 216 8.01 -16.17 3.62
C GLU A 216 7.19 -16.18 2.32
N TYR A 217 7.72 -16.74 1.27
CA TYR A 217 7.06 -16.74 -0.05
C TYR A 217 7.37 -18.00 -0.85
N ASN A 218 6.44 -18.35 -1.72
CA ASN A 218 6.59 -19.34 -2.78
C ASN A 218 5.96 -18.82 -4.08
N ASP A 219 5.76 -19.67 -5.09
CA ASP A 219 5.23 -19.25 -6.39
C ASP A 219 3.80 -18.68 -6.35
N SER A 220 3.03 -18.95 -5.30
CA SER A 220 1.61 -18.63 -5.25
C SER A 220 1.19 -17.74 -4.08
N ASN A 221 1.93 -17.76 -2.99
CA ASN A 221 1.55 -17.10 -1.75
C ASN A 221 2.74 -16.41 -1.09
N ALA A 222 2.44 -15.36 -0.31
CA ALA A 222 3.39 -14.74 0.61
C ALA A 222 2.77 -14.64 2.00
N LYS A 223 3.61 -14.85 3.03
CA LYS A 223 3.28 -14.71 4.44
C LYS A 223 4.20 -13.68 5.09
N PHE A 224 3.63 -12.78 5.85
CA PHE A 224 4.31 -11.74 6.61
C PHE A 224 4.05 -11.99 8.09
N SER A 225 5.10 -12.24 8.86
CA SER A 225 5.03 -12.50 10.30
C SER A 225 5.77 -11.39 11.05
N PHE A 226 5.09 -10.75 11.98
CA PHE A 226 5.64 -9.68 12.82
C PHE A 226 4.91 -9.62 14.15
N GLU A 227 5.65 -9.44 15.24
CA GLU A 227 5.10 -9.47 16.60
C GLU A 227 4.22 -10.72 16.85
N ASN A 228 2.93 -10.49 17.12
CA ASN A 228 1.93 -11.54 17.34
C ASN A 228 0.97 -11.70 16.13
N THR A 229 1.31 -11.13 14.98
CA THR A 229 0.44 -11.03 13.80
C THR A 229 1.05 -11.74 12.60
N GLU A 230 0.21 -12.43 11.86
CA GLU A 230 0.54 -13.03 10.56
C GLU A 230 -0.45 -12.56 9.51
N LEU A 231 0.06 -12.23 8.33
CA LEU A 231 -0.74 -11.96 7.13
C LEU A 231 -0.29 -12.90 6.03
N ILE A 232 -1.21 -13.67 5.48
CA ILE A 232 -0.98 -14.56 4.34
C ILE A 232 -1.84 -14.08 3.19
N CYS A 233 -1.27 -13.97 1.99
CA CYS A 233 -2.02 -13.61 0.80
C CYS A 233 -1.59 -14.40 -0.43
N ARG A 234 -2.51 -14.50 -1.38
CA ARG A 234 -2.25 -15.02 -2.70
C ARG A 234 -1.50 -13.97 -3.52
N LEU A 235 -0.49 -14.40 -4.26
CA LEU A 235 0.27 -13.55 -5.19
C LEU A 235 -0.48 -13.38 -6.53
N ILE A 236 -0.19 -12.30 -7.23
CA ILE A 236 -0.68 -12.13 -8.61
C ILE A 236 0.19 -12.99 -9.53
N ASP A 237 -0.45 -13.94 -10.20
CA ASP A 237 0.22 -14.82 -11.16
C ASP A 237 0.58 -14.07 -12.45
N GLY A 238 1.75 -14.40 -13.01
CA GLY A 238 2.20 -13.88 -14.27
C GLY A 238 3.59 -13.22 -14.22
N LYS A 239 4.10 -12.87 -15.39
CA LYS A 239 5.39 -12.20 -15.51
C LYS A 239 5.22 -10.68 -15.50
N TYR A 240 5.92 -10.00 -14.59
CA TYR A 240 5.94 -8.54 -14.56
C TYR A 240 6.61 -7.99 -15.83
N PRO A 241 6.14 -6.84 -16.38
CA PRO A 241 6.78 -6.22 -17.55
C PRO A 241 8.26 -5.92 -17.33
N ASN A 242 9.04 -5.96 -18.40
CA ASN A 242 10.43 -5.54 -18.33
C ASN A 242 10.52 -4.02 -18.16
N TYR A 243 10.39 -3.56 -16.92
CA TYR A 243 10.34 -2.15 -16.57
C TYR A 243 11.66 -1.41 -16.81
N GLU A 244 12.79 -2.11 -16.70
CA GLU A 244 14.11 -1.51 -16.96
C GLU A 244 14.26 -1.03 -18.42
N ALA A 245 13.60 -1.69 -19.36
CA ALA A 245 13.66 -1.34 -20.77
C ALA A 245 12.96 -0.02 -21.12
N VAL A 246 12.04 0.44 -20.26
CA VAL A 246 11.28 1.70 -20.50
C VAL A 246 11.89 2.91 -19.79
N ILE A 247 12.84 2.71 -18.88
CA ILE A 247 13.53 3.79 -18.17
C ILE A 247 14.63 4.34 -19.12
N PRO A 248 14.51 5.59 -19.59
CA PRO A 248 15.52 6.18 -20.47
C PRO A 248 16.82 6.42 -19.70
N LYS A 249 17.94 6.07 -20.33
CA LYS A 249 19.28 6.17 -19.74
C LYS A 249 19.99 7.50 -20.05
N GLU A 250 19.55 8.18 -21.10
CA GLU A 250 20.15 9.45 -21.57
C GLU A 250 19.09 10.54 -21.57
N ASN A 251 19.18 11.44 -20.60
CA ASN A 251 18.26 12.56 -20.38
C ASN A 251 19.05 13.85 -20.18
N PRO A 252 19.50 14.50 -21.29
CA PRO A 252 20.39 15.66 -21.19
C PRO A 252 19.73 16.93 -20.66
N ASN A 253 18.39 16.99 -20.66
CA ASN A 253 17.64 18.15 -20.23
C ASN A 253 17.20 17.98 -18.77
N VAL A 254 17.89 18.63 -17.84
CA VAL A 254 17.72 18.45 -16.39
C VAL A 254 17.15 19.71 -15.77
N LEU A 255 15.94 19.62 -15.24
CA LEU A 255 15.27 20.64 -14.47
C LEU A 255 15.37 20.33 -12.97
N SER A 256 15.97 21.23 -12.19
CA SER A 256 15.97 21.18 -10.73
C SER A 256 15.12 22.30 -10.17
N ILE A 257 14.18 21.98 -9.27
CA ILE A 257 13.18 22.93 -8.77
C ILE A 257 12.68 22.54 -7.38
N ALA A 258 12.31 23.54 -6.57
CA ALA A 258 11.68 23.33 -5.29
C ALA A 258 10.36 22.56 -5.44
N ARG A 259 10.29 21.36 -4.85
CA ARG A 259 9.18 20.41 -4.98
C ARG A 259 7.83 21.04 -4.64
N ASN A 260 7.76 21.75 -3.50
CA ASN A 260 6.50 22.33 -3.03
C ASN A 260 5.99 23.44 -3.94
N GLN A 261 6.90 24.26 -4.53
CA GLN A 261 6.53 25.30 -5.49
C GLN A 261 6.02 24.66 -6.78
N PHE A 262 6.73 23.67 -7.30
CA PHE A 262 6.32 22.95 -8.50
C PHE A 262 4.97 22.26 -8.31
N LEU A 263 4.78 21.49 -7.22
CA LEU A 263 3.54 20.81 -6.89
C LEU A 263 2.35 21.79 -6.79
N SER A 264 2.55 22.91 -6.10
CA SER A 264 1.49 23.91 -5.90
C SER A 264 1.08 24.57 -7.21
N SER A 265 2.04 24.90 -8.07
CA SER A 265 1.77 25.46 -9.41
C SER A 265 1.07 24.45 -10.31
N VAL A 266 1.55 23.20 -10.37
CA VAL A 266 0.87 22.12 -11.11
C VAL A 266 -0.58 21.97 -10.65
N LYS A 267 -0.84 21.94 -9.34
CA LYS A 267 -2.22 21.84 -8.81
C LYS A 267 -3.12 23.00 -9.22
N ARG A 268 -2.62 24.24 -9.17
CA ARG A 268 -3.43 25.42 -9.57
C ARG A 268 -3.71 25.44 -11.07
N VAL A 269 -2.68 25.24 -11.89
CA VAL A 269 -2.81 25.22 -13.35
C VAL A 269 -3.70 24.07 -13.82
N ALA A 270 -3.61 22.90 -13.18
CA ALA A 270 -4.42 21.72 -13.50
C ALA A 270 -5.94 21.96 -13.40
N ILE A 271 -6.38 22.93 -12.59
CA ILE A 271 -7.82 23.29 -12.48
C ILE A 271 -8.37 23.73 -13.85
N PHE A 272 -7.54 24.35 -14.68
CA PHE A 272 -7.88 24.90 -15.98
C PHE A 272 -7.60 23.93 -17.14
N SER A 273 -7.12 22.74 -16.87
CA SER A 273 -6.87 21.71 -17.88
C SER A 273 -8.17 21.02 -18.31
N ASN A 274 -8.18 20.50 -19.55
CA ASN A 274 -9.26 19.66 -20.03
C ASN A 274 -9.51 18.46 -19.07
N LYS A 275 -10.78 18.20 -18.74
CA LYS A 275 -11.19 17.24 -17.73
C LYS A 275 -10.96 15.77 -18.10
N THR A 276 -10.72 15.50 -19.38
CA THR A 276 -10.46 14.14 -19.88
C THR A 276 -8.96 13.84 -19.93
N THR A 277 -8.18 14.76 -20.49
CA THR A 277 -6.74 14.55 -20.71
C THR A 277 -5.88 14.97 -19.52
N HIS A 278 -6.39 15.90 -18.69
CA HIS A 278 -5.65 16.53 -17.58
C HIS A 278 -4.28 17.06 -18.02
N GLN A 279 -4.17 17.49 -19.28
CA GLN A 279 -2.93 17.90 -19.90
C GLN A 279 -2.48 19.26 -19.37
N ILE A 280 -1.21 19.32 -18.96
CA ILE A 280 -0.47 20.54 -18.72
C ILE A 280 0.73 20.58 -19.63
N ARG A 281 1.20 21.79 -19.98
CA ARG A 281 2.39 22.03 -20.77
C ARG A 281 3.46 22.64 -19.87
N LEU A 282 4.65 22.06 -19.91
CA LEU A 282 5.86 22.62 -19.34
C LEU A 282 6.69 23.21 -20.50
N LYS A 283 6.96 24.51 -20.45
CA LYS A 283 7.91 25.19 -21.34
C LYS A 283 9.08 25.64 -20.49
N ILE A 284 10.26 25.17 -20.83
CA ILE A 284 11.49 25.39 -20.07
C ILE A 284 12.47 26.10 -20.95
N ALA A 285 12.97 27.25 -20.49
CA ALA A 285 13.98 28.05 -21.20
C ALA A 285 14.84 28.80 -20.18
N GLY A 286 16.15 28.62 -20.25
CA GLY A 286 17.09 29.24 -19.32
C GLY A 286 16.77 28.87 -17.86
N ALA A 287 16.53 29.88 -17.01
CA ALA A 287 16.22 29.69 -15.57
C ALA A 287 14.71 29.79 -15.28
N GLU A 288 13.85 29.62 -16.28
CA GLU A 288 12.40 29.79 -16.15
C GLU A 288 11.67 28.54 -16.59
N LEU A 289 10.74 28.08 -15.76
CA LEU A 289 9.73 27.08 -16.05
C LEU A 289 8.37 27.78 -16.17
N ASN A 290 7.76 27.72 -17.35
CA ASN A 290 6.40 28.15 -17.57
C ASN A 290 5.49 26.92 -17.60
N ILE A 291 4.47 26.91 -16.73
CA ILE A 291 3.46 25.85 -16.65
C ILE A 291 2.15 26.42 -17.16
N SER A 292 1.55 25.78 -18.15
CA SER A 292 0.27 26.23 -18.71
C SER A 292 -0.69 25.07 -18.94
N ALA A 293 -1.98 25.39 -18.88
CA ALA A 293 -3.08 24.50 -19.26
C ALA A 293 -4.14 25.28 -20.01
N GLU A 294 -4.85 24.63 -20.91
CA GLU A 294 -5.96 25.17 -21.66
C GLU A 294 -7.04 24.11 -21.84
N ASP A 295 -8.29 24.53 -21.64
CA ASP A 295 -9.47 23.78 -22.02
C ASP A 295 -10.20 24.55 -23.09
N ILE A 296 -10.03 24.14 -24.34
CA ILE A 296 -10.55 24.83 -25.52
C ILE A 296 -12.09 24.81 -25.53
N ASP A 297 -12.71 23.72 -25.03
CA ASP A 297 -14.16 23.54 -25.03
C ASP A 297 -14.86 24.57 -24.13
N TYR A 298 -14.19 24.99 -23.07
CA TYR A 298 -14.71 25.97 -22.09
C TYR A 298 -13.98 27.32 -22.14
N SER A 299 -13.00 27.50 -23.05
CA SER A 299 -12.16 28.70 -23.13
C SER A 299 -11.44 29.05 -21.83
N ASN A 300 -11.13 28.03 -21.02
CA ASN A 300 -10.39 28.20 -19.78
C ASN A 300 -8.89 28.14 -20.07
N LYS A 301 -8.11 29.00 -19.43
CA LYS A 301 -6.66 29.01 -19.57
C LYS A 301 -5.98 29.45 -18.25
N ALA A 302 -4.86 28.84 -17.93
CA ALA A 302 -3.97 29.27 -16.87
C ALA A 302 -2.52 29.19 -17.32
N GLU A 303 -1.69 30.06 -16.75
CA GLU A 303 -0.26 30.10 -16.99
C GLU A 303 0.44 30.62 -15.72
N GLU A 304 1.46 29.91 -15.27
CA GLU A 304 2.31 30.31 -14.15
C GLU A 304 3.79 30.19 -14.51
N ARG A 305 4.61 31.04 -13.90
CA ARG A 305 6.06 31.04 -14.08
C ARG A 305 6.77 30.77 -12.78
N LEU A 306 7.73 29.88 -12.82
CA LEU A 306 8.58 29.50 -11.70
C LEU A 306 10.05 29.70 -12.07
N THR A 307 10.85 30.11 -11.12
CA THR A 307 12.30 30.10 -11.23
C THR A 307 12.80 28.69 -10.98
N CYS A 308 13.73 28.23 -11.81
CA CYS A 308 14.33 26.89 -11.71
C CYS A 308 15.83 26.94 -12.05
N SER A 309 16.51 25.85 -11.78
CA SER A 309 17.80 25.56 -12.38
C SER A 309 17.59 24.59 -13.53
N TYR A 310 18.05 24.95 -14.71
CA TYR A 310 17.87 24.13 -15.90
C TYR A 310 19.15 24.00 -16.68
N GLN A 311 19.47 22.80 -17.09
CA GLN A 311 20.58 22.45 -17.95
C GLN A 311 20.06 21.66 -19.13
N GLY A 312 20.32 22.11 -20.33
CA GLY A 312 19.89 21.48 -21.58
C GLY A 312 19.32 22.48 -22.58
N ASP A 313 18.71 21.98 -23.65
CA ASP A 313 18.10 22.76 -24.70
C ASP A 313 16.70 23.25 -24.29
N ASP A 314 16.31 24.44 -24.74
CA ASP A 314 14.93 24.94 -24.57
C ASP A 314 13.93 23.92 -25.11
N MET A 315 12.94 23.57 -24.30
CA MET A 315 11.98 22.54 -24.68
C MET A 315 10.56 22.81 -24.22
N GLN A 316 9.63 22.11 -24.85
CA GLN A 316 8.24 22.02 -24.40
C GLN A 316 7.83 20.56 -24.31
N ILE A 317 7.17 20.19 -23.24
CA ILE A 317 6.68 18.83 -23.03
C ILE A 317 5.32 18.85 -22.32
N GLY A 318 4.43 17.95 -22.70
CA GLY A 318 3.13 17.79 -22.06
C GLY A 318 3.13 16.63 -21.08
N PHE A 319 2.46 16.80 -19.93
CA PHE A 319 2.21 15.73 -18.99
C PHE A 319 0.77 15.72 -18.51
N ASN A 320 0.31 14.58 -18.04
CA ASN A 320 -0.92 14.50 -17.26
C ASN A 320 -0.64 15.05 -15.85
N SER A 321 -1.33 16.11 -15.48
CA SER A 321 -1.15 16.81 -14.20
C SER A 321 -1.43 15.96 -12.97
N ARG A 322 -2.33 14.96 -13.10
CA ARG A 322 -2.63 14.02 -12.00
C ARG A 322 -1.42 13.15 -11.67
N PHE A 323 -0.74 12.63 -12.69
CA PHE A 323 0.45 11.79 -12.48
C PHE A 323 1.58 12.58 -11.84
N LEU A 324 1.88 13.78 -12.33
CA LEU A 324 2.88 14.64 -11.71
C LEU A 324 2.51 15.01 -10.26
N THR A 325 1.24 15.32 -10.00
CA THR A 325 0.76 15.62 -8.65
C THR A 325 0.91 14.43 -7.72
N GLU A 326 0.56 13.22 -8.16
CA GLU A 326 0.72 12.00 -7.37
C GLU A 326 2.20 11.75 -7.04
N MET A 327 3.07 11.83 -8.04
CA MET A 327 4.51 11.63 -7.84
C MET A 327 5.11 12.65 -6.87
N LEU A 328 4.83 13.94 -7.08
CA LEU A 328 5.36 15.00 -6.22
C LEU A 328 4.82 14.93 -4.79
N ASN A 329 3.59 14.44 -4.58
CA ASN A 329 3.04 14.20 -3.24
C ASN A 329 3.72 13.03 -2.51
N ASN A 330 4.28 12.05 -3.24
CA ASN A 330 4.93 10.86 -2.68
C ASN A 330 6.46 10.99 -2.54
N LEU A 331 7.01 12.20 -2.75
CA LEU A 331 8.40 12.53 -2.46
C LEU A 331 8.49 13.38 -1.20
N ASN A 332 9.49 13.09 -0.37
CA ASN A 332 9.78 13.81 0.89
C ASN A 332 11.07 14.61 0.76
N SER A 333 11.27 15.29 -0.38
CA SER A 333 12.44 16.14 -0.65
C SER A 333 12.05 17.61 -0.67
N ASP A 334 13.02 18.49 -0.43
CA ASP A 334 12.86 19.93 -0.63
C ASP A 334 12.93 20.25 -2.12
N ASP A 335 13.89 19.67 -2.83
CA ASP A 335 14.11 19.84 -4.25
C ASP A 335 13.95 18.53 -5.02
N VAL A 336 13.52 18.63 -6.28
CA VAL A 336 13.37 17.52 -7.21
C VAL A 336 14.08 17.79 -8.52
N SER A 337 14.56 16.73 -9.16
CA SER A 337 15.09 16.72 -10.53
C SER A 337 14.06 16.10 -11.47
N LEU A 338 13.74 16.80 -12.55
CA LEU A 338 13.00 16.23 -13.69
C LEU A 338 13.93 16.18 -14.89
N GLU A 339 14.31 14.97 -15.26
CA GLU A 339 15.23 14.70 -16.35
C GLU A 339 14.45 14.27 -17.59
N MET A 340 14.78 14.85 -18.74
CA MET A 340 14.05 14.66 -20.00
C MET A 340 15.02 14.57 -21.19
N SER A 341 14.55 13.94 -22.25
CA SER A 341 15.28 13.91 -23.53
C SER A 341 14.45 14.61 -24.63
N LEU A 342 13.53 13.93 -25.26
CA LEU A 342 12.65 14.46 -26.31
C LEU A 342 11.22 14.65 -25.78
N PRO A 343 10.42 15.55 -26.36
CA PRO A 343 9.04 15.82 -25.92
C PRO A 343 8.09 14.61 -25.97
N ASN A 344 8.44 13.57 -26.69
CA ASN A 344 7.69 12.30 -26.81
C ASN A 344 8.30 11.14 -26.03
N ARG A 345 9.32 11.40 -25.20
CA ARG A 345 9.97 10.40 -24.33
C ARG A 345 9.60 10.65 -22.88
N ALA A 346 9.60 9.58 -22.09
CA ALA A 346 9.30 9.67 -20.67
C ALA A 346 10.23 10.65 -19.94
N GLY A 347 9.67 11.39 -19.00
CA GLY A 347 10.43 12.16 -18.02
C GLY A 347 10.74 11.31 -16.79
N ILE A 348 11.91 11.52 -16.21
CA ILE A 348 12.35 10.88 -14.96
C ILE A 348 12.34 11.93 -13.86
N LEU A 349 11.56 11.67 -12.82
CA LEU A 349 11.48 12.50 -11.62
C LEU A 349 12.19 11.78 -10.47
N THR A 350 13.15 12.45 -9.87
CA THR A 350 13.91 11.95 -8.71
C THR A 350 14.00 13.02 -7.61
N PRO A 351 14.04 12.64 -6.33
CA PRO A 351 14.39 13.58 -5.27
C PRO A 351 15.88 13.92 -5.33
N ILE A 352 16.24 15.16 -5.01
CA ILE A 352 17.64 15.61 -4.93
C ILE A 352 18.18 15.40 -3.52
N ASP A 353 17.31 15.44 -2.51
CA ASP A 353 17.62 15.34 -1.08
C ASP A 353 16.58 14.46 -0.38
N GLY A 354 16.70 14.30 0.94
CA GLY A 354 15.69 13.67 1.80
C GLY A 354 15.58 12.15 1.67
N LEU A 355 16.56 11.48 1.05
CA LEU A 355 16.68 10.02 1.06
C LEU A 355 17.69 9.57 2.11
N ASP A 356 17.41 8.43 2.73
CA ASP A 356 18.35 7.76 3.61
C ASP A 356 19.51 7.12 2.82
N GLU A 357 20.61 6.78 3.52
CA GLU A 357 21.71 6.05 2.90
C GLU A 357 21.22 4.70 2.37
N GLY A 358 21.57 4.38 1.13
CA GLY A 358 21.14 3.16 0.44
C GLY A 358 19.73 3.22 -0.14
N GLU A 359 18.99 4.31 0.03
CA GLU A 359 17.66 4.52 -0.53
C GLU A 359 17.71 5.18 -1.90
N HIS A 360 17.00 4.64 -2.88
CA HIS A 360 16.91 5.19 -4.23
C HIS A 360 15.46 5.20 -4.72
N VAL A 361 15.01 6.34 -5.23
CA VAL A 361 13.68 6.51 -5.81
C VAL A 361 13.81 7.02 -7.24
N THR A 362 13.22 6.29 -8.19
CA THR A 362 13.11 6.72 -9.59
C THR A 362 11.66 6.65 -10.01
N MET A 363 11.13 7.77 -10.46
CA MET A 363 9.76 7.86 -10.95
C MET A 363 9.76 8.23 -12.43
N LEU A 364 9.05 7.46 -13.26
CA LEU A 364 8.91 7.72 -14.68
C LEU A 364 7.49 8.17 -14.98
N VAL A 365 7.35 9.21 -15.78
CA VAL A 365 6.06 9.69 -16.28
C VAL A 365 6.06 9.78 -17.80
N MET A 366 5.06 9.16 -18.43
CA MET A 366 4.88 9.24 -19.89
C MET A 366 4.33 10.62 -20.28
N PRO A 367 4.88 11.25 -21.34
CA PRO A 367 4.37 12.52 -21.82
C PRO A 367 3.03 12.34 -22.53
N VAL A 368 2.28 13.45 -22.59
CA VAL A 368 1.09 13.61 -23.41
C VAL A 368 1.47 14.46 -24.61
N MET A 369 1.08 14.02 -25.82
CA MET A 369 1.38 14.78 -27.04
C MET A 369 0.68 16.15 -26.99
N LEU A 370 1.47 17.21 -27.16
CA LEU A 370 0.94 18.56 -27.26
C LEU A 370 0.32 18.74 -28.64
N ASN A 371 -0.92 19.18 -28.68
CA ASN A 371 -1.53 19.66 -29.95
C ASN A 371 -0.80 20.94 -30.36
N SER A 372 -0.33 20.94 -31.59
CA SER A 372 0.39 22.06 -32.23
C SER A 372 -0.54 23.23 -32.49
#